data_acd9a0fa37f06438f3a4aad51fd5ac0b
#
_entry.id   acd9a0fa37f06438f3a4aad51fd5ac0b
#
_cell.length_a   1.000
_cell.length_b   1.000
_cell.length_c   1.000
_cell.angle_alpha   90.00
_cell.angle_beta   90.00
_cell.angle_gamma   90.00
#
_symmetry.space_group_name_H-M   'P 1'
#
loop_
_entity.id
_entity.type
_entity.pdbx_description
1 polymer ?
#
loop_
_entity_poly.entity_id
_entity_poly.type
_entity_poly.pdbx_seq_one_letter_code
_entity_poly.pdbx_strand_id
1 'polypeptide(L)'
;VDLRTGDERWAWDGDGPGYASPVVVEIDGVRQYVTQTQSTVVSVDATSGALLWTIPYTTPFEQNAITPVVHNGAIILSGLEAGATSIRPTLADGKWTTEELWRSPFSMYMSSPVLHEGVLYGLAHTQKGHFFALDAKDGTLFWQSKGRQSDQVLMVRVGDMLMCQK
;
A
#
# COMPACT_ATOMS: atom_id res chain seq x y z
N VAL A 1 -8.66 -16.95 -10.22
CA VAL A 1 -8.69 -18.04 -11.21
C VAL A 1 -8.02 -19.29 -10.66
N ASP A 2 -8.38 -20.44 -11.13
CA ASP A 2 -7.66 -21.68 -10.88
C ASP A 2 -6.37 -21.74 -11.74
N LEU A 3 -5.23 -21.98 -11.10
CA LEU A 3 -3.94 -21.96 -11.81
C LEU A 3 -3.73 -23.11 -12.79
N ARG A 4 -4.50 -24.19 -12.67
CA ARG A 4 -4.37 -25.36 -13.56
C ARG A 4 -5.29 -25.29 -14.77
N THR A 5 -6.49 -24.74 -14.58
CA THR A 5 -7.52 -24.71 -15.61
C THR A 5 -7.74 -23.34 -16.21
N GLY A 6 -7.38 -22.26 -15.51
CA GLY A 6 -7.68 -20.88 -15.89
C GLY A 6 -9.12 -20.47 -15.57
N ASP A 7 -9.93 -21.35 -14.98
CA ASP A 7 -11.32 -21.05 -14.66
C ASP A 7 -11.40 -19.95 -13.59
N GLU A 8 -12.36 -19.05 -13.77
CA GLU A 8 -12.66 -18.04 -12.75
C GLU A 8 -13.26 -18.72 -11.52
N ARG A 9 -12.71 -18.45 -10.35
CA ARG A 9 -13.26 -18.88 -9.07
C ARG A 9 -14.20 -17.85 -8.47
N TRP A 10 -13.82 -16.59 -8.56
CA TRP A 10 -14.61 -15.43 -8.18
C TRP A 10 -14.02 -14.17 -8.83
N ALA A 11 -14.84 -13.14 -8.93
CA ALA A 11 -14.45 -11.79 -9.34
C ALA A 11 -15.09 -10.76 -8.40
N TRP A 12 -14.45 -9.61 -8.26
CA TRP A 12 -14.98 -8.43 -7.60
C TRP A 12 -14.88 -7.25 -8.60
N ASP A 13 -15.99 -6.55 -8.82
CA ASP A 13 -16.16 -5.51 -9.84
C ASP A 13 -16.78 -4.20 -9.30
N GLY A 14 -16.61 -3.95 -7.99
CA GLY A 14 -17.24 -2.79 -7.31
C GLY A 14 -16.57 -1.43 -7.59
N ASP A 15 -15.41 -1.39 -8.27
CA ASP A 15 -14.71 -0.16 -8.66
C ASP A 15 -13.80 -0.43 -9.87
N GLY A 16 -13.40 0.63 -10.57
CA GLY A 16 -12.46 0.55 -11.69
C GLY A 16 -11.05 0.10 -11.26
N PRO A 17 -10.23 -0.43 -12.18
CA PRO A 17 -8.90 -0.89 -11.85
C PRO A 17 -7.97 0.28 -11.49
N GLY A 18 -7.15 0.10 -10.44
CA GLY A 18 -5.97 0.89 -10.18
C GLY A 18 -4.72 0.26 -10.80
N TYR A 19 -3.57 0.86 -10.56
CA TYR A 19 -2.27 0.33 -11.02
C TYR A 19 -1.52 -0.44 -9.92
N ALA A 20 -2.06 -0.44 -8.69
CA ALA A 20 -1.47 -1.12 -7.54
C ALA A 20 -1.59 -2.64 -7.66
N SER A 21 -0.56 -3.36 -7.25
CA SER A 21 -0.67 -4.81 -7.07
C SER A 21 -1.43 -5.15 -5.79
N PRO A 22 -2.32 -6.16 -5.80
CA PRO A 22 -2.93 -6.63 -4.57
C PRO A 22 -1.90 -7.32 -3.66
N VAL A 23 -2.08 -7.14 -2.36
CA VAL A 23 -1.34 -7.86 -1.33
C VAL A 23 -2.25 -8.81 -0.57
N VAL A 24 -1.68 -9.94 -0.13
CA VAL A 24 -2.38 -10.89 0.74
C VAL A 24 -2.03 -10.56 2.18
N VAL A 25 -3.03 -10.49 3.04
CA VAL A 25 -2.86 -10.29 4.48
C VAL A 25 -3.86 -11.15 5.25
N GLU A 26 -3.50 -11.53 6.46
CA GLU A 26 -4.43 -12.12 7.42
C GLU A 26 -4.64 -11.12 8.56
N ILE A 27 -5.89 -10.72 8.77
CA ILE A 27 -6.30 -9.79 9.83
C ILE A 27 -7.47 -10.42 10.56
N ASP A 28 -7.36 -10.52 11.88
CA ASP A 28 -8.38 -11.13 12.76
C ASP A 28 -8.83 -12.55 12.30
N GLY A 29 -7.87 -13.34 11.81
CA GLY A 29 -8.10 -14.71 11.32
C GLY A 29 -8.74 -14.80 9.93
N VAL A 30 -8.95 -13.68 9.26
CA VAL A 30 -9.51 -13.64 7.90
C VAL A 30 -8.42 -13.32 6.89
N ARG A 31 -8.19 -14.25 5.96
CA ARG A 31 -7.26 -14.06 4.84
C ARG A 31 -7.93 -13.24 3.75
N GLN A 32 -7.32 -12.15 3.37
CA GLN A 32 -7.91 -11.17 2.48
C GLN A 32 -6.90 -10.62 1.47
N TYR A 33 -7.39 -10.17 0.32
CA TYR A 33 -6.64 -9.38 -0.66
C TYR A 33 -6.95 -7.91 -0.43
N VAL A 34 -5.90 -7.08 -0.33
CA VAL A 34 -6.02 -5.63 -0.22
C VAL A 34 -5.34 -4.98 -1.41
N THR A 35 -6.02 -4.04 -2.05
CA THR A 35 -5.44 -3.25 -3.15
C THR A 35 -6.01 -1.84 -3.20
N GLN A 36 -5.34 -0.95 -3.91
CA GLN A 36 -5.87 0.34 -4.32
C GLN A 36 -6.51 0.18 -5.69
N THR A 37 -7.77 0.52 -5.79
CA THR A 37 -8.54 0.58 -7.03
C THR A 37 -8.60 2.02 -7.55
N GLN A 38 -9.41 2.31 -8.54
CA GLN A 38 -9.48 3.65 -9.16
C GLN A 38 -9.82 4.74 -8.13
N SER A 39 -10.77 4.50 -7.24
CA SER A 39 -11.29 5.50 -6.29
C SER A 39 -11.33 5.02 -4.84
N THR A 40 -10.91 3.79 -4.56
CA THR A 40 -10.96 3.23 -3.21
C THR A 40 -9.69 2.43 -2.86
N VAL A 41 -9.52 2.15 -1.58
CA VAL A 41 -8.79 0.98 -1.11
C VAL A 41 -9.83 -0.06 -0.75
N VAL A 42 -9.68 -1.26 -1.27
CA VAL A 42 -10.62 -2.36 -1.07
C VAL A 42 -9.95 -3.56 -0.46
N SER A 43 -10.69 -4.27 0.39
CA SER A 43 -10.34 -5.59 0.87
C SER A 43 -11.45 -6.58 0.58
N VAL A 44 -11.06 -7.73 0.02
CA VAL A 44 -11.98 -8.83 -0.27
C VAL A 44 -11.49 -10.12 0.38
N ASP A 45 -12.42 -10.97 0.79
CA ASP A 45 -12.13 -12.30 1.29
C ASP A 45 -11.40 -13.13 0.22
N ALA A 46 -10.27 -13.71 0.58
CA ALA A 46 -9.40 -14.41 -0.36
C ALA A 46 -10.04 -15.69 -0.94
N THR A 47 -11.03 -16.25 -0.28
CA THR A 47 -11.68 -17.50 -0.68
C THR A 47 -12.90 -17.24 -1.58
N SER A 48 -13.71 -16.25 -1.21
CA SER A 48 -15.02 -16.00 -1.82
C SER A 48 -15.08 -14.75 -2.72
N GLY A 49 -14.10 -13.83 -2.60
CA GLY A 49 -14.17 -12.52 -3.25
C GLY A 49 -15.16 -11.55 -2.63
N ALA A 50 -15.82 -11.92 -1.52
CA ALA A 50 -16.76 -11.04 -0.84
C ALA A 50 -16.07 -9.79 -0.30
N LEU A 51 -16.69 -8.63 -0.50
CA LEU A 51 -16.19 -7.37 0.04
C LEU A 51 -16.20 -7.42 1.57
N LEU A 52 -15.05 -7.15 2.18
CA LEU A 52 -14.89 -7.08 3.63
C LEU A 52 -14.99 -5.62 4.10
N TRP A 53 -14.15 -4.76 3.56
CA TRP A 53 -14.15 -3.33 3.85
C TRP A 53 -13.62 -2.53 2.66
N THR A 54 -13.99 -1.25 2.64
CA THR A 54 -13.49 -0.30 1.67
C THR A 54 -13.38 1.09 2.30
N ILE A 55 -12.43 1.89 1.84
CA ILE A 55 -12.30 3.30 2.18
C ILE A 55 -12.17 4.13 0.90
N PRO A 56 -12.75 5.32 0.83
CA PRO A 56 -12.50 6.25 -0.26
C PRO A 56 -11.00 6.61 -0.32
N TYR A 57 -10.43 6.50 -1.51
CA TYR A 57 -9.02 6.84 -1.72
C TYR A 57 -8.81 7.26 -3.16
N THR A 58 -8.65 8.56 -3.38
CA THR A 58 -8.48 9.12 -4.72
C THR A 58 -7.22 9.97 -4.77
N THR A 59 -6.44 9.79 -5.82
CA THR A 59 -5.28 10.62 -6.13
C THR A 59 -5.51 11.38 -7.42
N PRO A 60 -4.74 12.45 -7.71
CA PRO A 60 -4.81 13.14 -8.98
C PRO A 60 -4.73 12.16 -10.16
N PHE A 61 -5.55 12.41 -11.17
CA PHE A 61 -5.68 11.57 -12.38
C PHE A 61 -6.17 10.13 -12.12
N GLU A 62 -6.72 9.84 -10.93
CA GLU A 62 -7.17 8.49 -10.55
C GLU A 62 -6.06 7.44 -10.66
N GLN A 63 -4.83 7.84 -10.35
CA GLN A 63 -3.62 7.00 -10.49
C GLN A 63 -3.18 6.43 -9.15
N ASN A 64 -3.99 5.54 -8.57
CA ASN A 64 -3.65 4.78 -7.38
C ASN A 64 -2.68 3.65 -7.76
N ALA A 65 -1.36 3.93 -7.70
CA ALA A 65 -0.33 3.05 -8.27
C ALA A 65 0.57 2.37 -7.22
N ILE A 66 0.53 2.84 -5.97
CA ILE A 66 1.40 2.30 -4.92
C ILE A 66 0.82 1.00 -4.36
N THR A 67 1.58 -0.07 -4.45
CA THR A 67 1.24 -1.34 -3.80
C THR A 67 1.17 -1.13 -2.29
N PRO A 68 0.07 -1.49 -1.62
CA PRO A 68 -0.05 -1.40 -0.17
C PRO A 68 1.05 -2.17 0.55
N VAL A 69 1.53 -1.65 1.69
CA VAL A 69 2.53 -2.34 2.52
C VAL A 69 1.89 -2.78 3.83
N VAL A 70 2.10 -4.03 4.19
CA VAL A 70 1.56 -4.61 5.43
C VAL A 70 2.62 -4.58 6.53
N HIS A 71 2.29 -4.01 7.68
CA HIS A 71 3.13 -3.98 8.87
C HIS A 71 2.32 -4.22 10.15
N ASN A 72 2.53 -5.36 10.82
CA ASN A 72 1.89 -5.69 12.09
C ASN A 72 0.35 -5.51 12.08
N GLY A 73 -0.31 -6.03 11.05
CA GLY A 73 -1.76 -5.93 10.86
C GLY A 73 -2.27 -4.56 10.42
N ALA A 74 -1.39 -3.57 10.27
CA ALA A 74 -1.70 -2.28 9.64
C ALA A 74 -1.37 -2.30 8.15
N ILE A 75 -2.05 -1.47 7.39
CA ILE A 75 -1.86 -1.28 5.95
C ILE A 75 -1.35 0.14 5.72
N ILE A 76 -0.18 0.26 5.12
CA ILE A 76 0.39 1.55 4.74
C ILE A 76 0.06 1.81 3.29
N LEU A 77 -0.56 2.95 3.04
CA LEU A 77 -1.04 3.43 1.75
C LEU A 77 -0.27 4.70 1.36
N SER A 78 -0.10 4.91 0.08
CA SER A 78 0.37 6.19 -0.45
C SER A 78 -0.07 6.38 -1.89
N GLY A 79 0.05 7.59 -2.38
CA GLY A 79 -0.28 7.97 -3.74
C GLY A 79 0.17 9.38 -4.05
N LEU A 80 0.02 9.77 -5.30
CA LEU A 80 0.36 11.12 -5.76
C LEU A 80 -0.38 12.17 -4.91
N GLU A 81 0.38 13.09 -4.28
CA GLU A 81 -0.13 14.18 -3.43
C GLU A 81 -0.94 13.75 -2.19
N ALA A 82 -1.04 12.45 -1.92
CA ALA A 82 -1.84 11.93 -0.81
C ALA A 82 -1.05 11.75 0.50
N GLY A 83 0.27 11.87 0.46
CA GLY A 83 1.13 11.50 1.58
C GLY A 83 1.24 9.98 1.76
N ALA A 84 1.77 9.55 2.88
CA ALA A 84 1.69 8.17 3.33
C ALA A 84 0.77 8.09 4.55
N THR A 85 -0.10 7.09 4.59
CA THR A 85 -1.07 6.89 5.68
C THR A 85 -1.04 5.43 6.10
N SER A 86 -1.02 5.17 7.39
CA SER A 86 -1.22 3.83 7.95
C SER A 86 -2.62 3.71 8.52
N ILE A 87 -3.32 2.66 8.14
CA ILE A 87 -4.63 2.32 8.68
C ILE A 87 -4.59 0.94 9.34
N ARG A 88 -5.45 0.72 10.31
CA ARG A 88 -5.69 -0.60 10.93
C ARG A 88 -7.12 -1.03 10.69
N PRO A 89 -7.35 -2.03 9.84
CA PRO A 89 -8.62 -2.71 9.79
C PRO A 89 -8.79 -3.61 11.02
N THR A 90 -10.02 -3.71 11.53
CA THR A 90 -10.36 -4.56 12.68
C THR A 90 -11.74 -5.16 12.48
N LEU A 91 -11.90 -6.42 12.79
CA LEU A 91 -13.18 -7.12 12.81
C LEU A 91 -13.70 -7.21 14.24
N ALA A 92 -14.79 -6.54 14.55
CA ALA A 92 -15.46 -6.61 15.84
C ALA A 92 -16.97 -6.81 15.63
N ASP A 93 -17.56 -7.74 16.37
CA ASP A 93 -19.00 -8.06 16.28
C ASP A 93 -19.51 -8.31 14.85
N GLY A 94 -18.69 -8.97 14.03
CA GLY A 94 -19.00 -9.26 12.61
C GLY A 94 -18.94 -8.06 11.68
N LYS A 95 -18.42 -6.92 12.13
CA LYS A 95 -18.27 -5.70 11.32
C LYS A 95 -16.82 -5.29 11.21
N TRP A 96 -16.42 -4.95 9.98
CA TRP A 96 -15.12 -4.35 9.72
C TRP A 96 -15.16 -2.84 9.95
N THR A 97 -14.13 -2.33 10.62
CA THR A 97 -13.85 -0.91 10.79
C THR A 97 -12.41 -0.62 10.42
N THR A 98 -12.10 0.62 10.09
CA THR A 98 -10.74 1.06 9.79
C THR A 98 -10.42 2.29 10.63
N GLU A 99 -9.24 2.30 11.24
CA GLU A 99 -8.71 3.42 12.02
C GLU A 99 -7.44 3.94 11.37
N GLU A 100 -7.29 5.25 11.23
CA GLU A 100 -6.02 5.86 10.83
C GLU A 100 -5.08 5.88 12.03
N LEU A 101 -3.89 5.25 11.90
CA LEU A 101 -2.88 5.19 12.95
C LEU A 101 -1.94 6.39 12.89
N TRP A 102 -1.50 6.73 11.69
CA TRP A 102 -0.63 7.87 11.44
C TRP A 102 -0.70 8.34 10.00
N ARG A 103 -0.26 9.58 9.78
CA ARG A 103 -0.10 10.20 8.46
C ARG A 103 1.23 10.93 8.36
N SER A 104 1.84 10.87 7.18
CA SER A 104 3.11 11.52 6.85
C SER A 104 2.99 12.27 5.52
N PRO A 105 3.68 13.40 5.32
CA PRO A 105 3.60 14.18 4.08
C PRO A 105 4.35 13.55 2.90
N PHE A 106 5.05 12.45 3.09
CA PHE A 106 5.84 11.80 2.04
C PHE A 106 4.92 11.05 1.05
N SER A 107 4.54 11.72 -0.03
CA SER A 107 3.76 11.12 -1.12
C SER A 107 4.65 10.31 -2.03
N MET A 108 4.25 9.09 -2.32
CA MET A 108 4.90 8.23 -3.32
C MET A 108 4.06 8.17 -4.59
N TYR A 109 4.73 8.04 -5.75
CA TYR A 109 4.08 7.95 -7.04
C TYR A 109 4.84 6.99 -7.94
N MET A 110 4.20 5.94 -8.41
CA MET A 110 4.77 4.87 -9.26
C MET A 110 6.05 4.19 -8.73
N SER A 111 6.42 4.46 -7.48
CA SER A 111 7.61 3.91 -6.83
C SER A 111 7.20 3.28 -5.51
N SER A 112 6.79 2.02 -5.55
CA SER A 112 6.37 1.30 -4.35
C SER A 112 7.51 1.18 -3.35
N PRO A 113 7.24 1.43 -2.06
CA PRO A 113 8.26 1.39 -1.02
C PRO A 113 8.67 -0.04 -0.66
N VAL A 114 9.77 -0.15 0.06
CA VAL A 114 10.26 -1.39 0.65
C VAL A 114 10.19 -1.29 2.17
N LEU A 115 9.57 -2.28 2.81
CA LEU A 115 9.57 -2.45 4.26
C LEU A 115 10.67 -3.42 4.66
N HIS A 116 11.53 -3.00 5.60
CA HIS A 116 12.54 -3.86 6.21
C HIS A 116 12.73 -3.50 7.68
N GLU A 117 12.64 -4.50 8.58
CA GLU A 117 12.83 -4.34 10.03
C GLU A 117 12.04 -3.18 10.64
N GLY A 118 10.78 -3.01 10.22
CA GLY A 118 9.91 -1.95 10.71
C GLY A 118 10.19 -0.57 10.12
N VAL A 119 11.10 -0.45 9.17
CA VAL A 119 11.42 0.79 8.47
C VAL A 119 10.89 0.76 7.06
N LEU A 120 10.13 1.79 6.68
CA LEU A 120 9.59 2.00 5.34
C LEU A 120 10.55 2.90 4.55
N TYR A 121 11.15 2.35 3.50
CA TYR A 121 12.02 3.06 2.59
C TYR A 121 11.28 3.42 1.31
N GLY A 122 11.31 4.66 0.89
CA GLY A 122 10.59 5.12 -0.29
C GLY A 122 11.27 6.28 -1.02
N LEU A 123 10.70 6.65 -2.17
CA LEU A 123 11.02 7.85 -2.91
C LEU A 123 9.82 8.81 -2.85
N ALA A 124 10.01 9.98 -2.24
CA ALA A 124 8.97 10.99 -2.12
C ALA A 124 8.89 11.84 -3.40
N HIS A 125 7.78 11.73 -4.13
CA HIS A 125 7.53 12.48 -5.36
C HIS A 125 7.37 13.98 -5.10
N THR A 126 6.52 14.36 -4.16
CA THR A 126 6.25 15.77 -3.80
C THR A 126 7.46 16.49 -3.22
N GLN A 127 8.40 15.77 -2.66
CA GLN A 127 9.68 16.26 -2.16
C GLN A 127 10.78 16.27 -3.24
N LYS A 128 10.40 16.37 -4.51
CA LYS A 128 11.31 16.41 -5.67
C LYS A 128 12.20 15.17 -5.83
N GLY A 129 11.69 13.99 -5.50
CA GLY A 129 12.40 12.75 -5.69
C GLY A 129 13.50 12.50 -4.65
N HIS A 130 13.20 12.69 -3.39
CA HIS A 130 14.10 12.37 -2.27
C HIS A 130 13.82 10.98 -1.74
N PHE A 131 14.85 10.20 -1.48
CA PHE A 131 14.70 9.00 -0.66
C PHE A 131 14.41 9.37 0.78
N PHE A 132 13.61 8.56 1.43
CA PHE A 132 13.29 8.69 2.86
C PHE A 132 13.24 7.33 3.55
N ALA A 133 13.37 7.36 4.86
CA ALA A 133 13.09 6.23 5.74
C ALA A 133 12.15 6.69 6.86
N LEU A 134 11.02 6.00 7.02
CA LEU A 134 10.03 6.25 8.08
C LEU A 134 9.96 5.03 9.00
N ASP A 135 9.70 5.25 10.28
CA ASP A 135 9.20 4.20 11.16
C ASP A 135 7.82 3.76 10.69
N ALA A 136 7.67 2.49 10.33
CA ALA A 136 6.39 1.95 9.86
C ALA A 136 5.32 1.89 10.96
N LYS A 137 5.72 1.99 12.24
CA LYS A 137 4.82 1.96 13.39
C LYS A 137 4.06 3.26 13.59
N ASP A 138 4.74 4.40 13.43
CA ASP A 138 4.18 5.72 13.77
C ASP A 138 4.43 6.83 12.73
N GLY A 139 5.10 6.51 11.61
CA GLY A 139 5.39 7.45 10.54
C GLY A 139 6.51 8.45 10.84
N THR A 140 7.26 8.27 11.95
CA THR A 140 8.39 9.13 12.30
C THR A 140 9.47 9.07 11.23
N LEU A 141 9.95 10.23 10.79
CA LEU A 141 11.05 10.33 9.83
C LEU A 141 12.39 10.02 10.50
N PHE A 142 13.09 8.98 10.03
CA PHE A 142 14.46 8.69 10.47
C PHE A 142 15.48 9.51 9.67
N TRP A 143 15.34 9.51 8.34
CA TRP A 143 16.22 10.30 7.48
C TRP A 143 15.58 10.57 6.11
N GLN A 144 16.11 11.59 5.44
CA GLN A 144 15.79 11.96 4.07
C GLN A 144 17.09 12.28 3.33
N SER A 145 17.19 11.88 2.06
CA SER A 145 18.35 12.19 1.22
C SER A 145 18.44 13.68 0.90
N LYS A 146 19.66 14.18 0.68
CA LYS A 146 19.89 15.55 0.21
C LYS A 146 19.67 15.64 -1.30
N GLY A 147 18.97 16.69 -1.74
CA GLY A 147 18.74 16.98 -3.15
C GLY A 147 17.91 15.91 -3.88
N ARG A 148 17.53 16.21 -5.10
CA ARG A 148 16.77 15.32 -5.97
C ARG A 148 17.58 14.09 -6.33
N GLN A 149 17.00 12.92 -6.19
CA GLN A 149 17.61 11.64 -6.51
C GLN A 149 17.11 11.07 -7.84
N SER A 150 15.79 11.05 -8.04
CA SER A 150 15.14 10.54 -9.24
C SER A 150 13.69 11.04 -9.32
N ASP A 151 13.04 10.91 -10.47
CA ASP A 151 11.58 11.08 -10.58
C ASP A 151 10.84 9.85 -10.11
N GLN A 152 11.37 8.68 -10.45
CA GLN A 152 10.83 7.38 -10.09
C GLN A 152 11.98 6.42 -9.83
N VAL A 153 11.71 5.35 -9.11
CA VAL A 153 12.69 4.33 -8.77
C VAL A 153 12.03 2.96 -8.65
N LEU A 154 12.68 1.96 -9.16
CA LEU A 154 12.39 0.59 -8.79
C LEU A 154 13.31 0.20 -7.64
N MET A 155 12.73 -0.19 -6.51
CA MET A 155 13.49 -0.60 -5.32
C MET A 155 13.26 -2.06 -4.99
N VAL A 156 14.33 -2.76 -4.70
CA VAL A 156 14.28 -4.14 -4.22
C VAL A 156 15.29 -4.35 -3.10
N ARG A 157 14.91 -5.10 -2.08
CA ARG A 157 15.81 -5.48 -1.01
C ARG A 157 16.63 -6.72 -1.39
N VAL A 158 17.92 -6.65 -1.18
CA VAL A 158 18.86 -7.78 -1.35
C VAL A 158 19.76 -7.86 -0.11
N GLY A 159 19.48 -8.79 0.80
CA GLY A 159 20.14 -8.84 2.11
C GLY A 159 19.87 -7.56 2.89
N ASP A 160 20.94 -6.88 3.34
CA ASP A 160 20.88 -5.62 4.10
C ASP A 160 21.01 -4.37 3.21
N MET A 161 20.88 -4.54 1.89
CA MET A 161 20.98 -3.44 0.93
C MET A 161 19.66 -3.21 0.20
N LEU A 162 19.41 -1.95 -0.13
CA LEU A 162 18.39 -1.56 -1.10
C LEU A 162 19.04 -1.32 -2.45
N MET A 163 18.69 -2.11 -3.45
CA MET A 163 19.02 -1.82 -4.85
C MET A 163 17.99 -0.89 -5.43
N CYS A 164 18.45 0.22 -5.98
CA CYS A 164 17.61 1.26 -6.57
C CYS A 164 17.99 1.45 -8.03
N GLN A 165 17.07 1.15 -8.93
CA GLN A 165 17.19 1.48 -10.35
C GLN A 165 16.45 2.81 -10.58
N LYS A 166 17.18 3.84 -10.98
CA LYS A 166 16.68 5.20 -11.26
C LYS A 166 16.36 5.37 -12.73
#